data_3c582733be57af05dc7eb6cd29d0ff66
#
_entry.id   3c582733be57af05dc7eb6cd29d0ff66
#
_cell.length_a   1.000
_cell.length_b   1.000
_cell.length_c   1.000
_cell.angle_alpha   90.00
_cell.angle_beta   90.00
_cell.angle_gamma   90.00
#
_symmetry.space_group_name_H-M   'P 1'
#
loop_
_entity.id
_entity.type
_entity.pdbx_description
1 polymer ?
#
loop_
_entity_poly.entity_id
_entity_poly.type
_entity_poly.pdbx_seq_one_letter_code
_entity_poly.pdbx_strand_id
1 'polypeptide(L)'
;MFRGRLSRLAALALGLALAVASTLGAQASKQREPKRPKLDASRDTNTAGAYHQYGMQQLSSRPQTAADAFYWATRLDPSLADPWYGRWCALLLAMQRRDMFALMNDDSRYSKDVTKIDSLRYEALLREPLLYTKLDAVLVHDFFQAISLATDGEVSEIDLASLPDPALKGWLAYGTGRFGESVKQYAIAISRKPKVRGLHAQRARAFIPLLQYDSAAAEFEAERTLQQSGESTLVRIYNSKEMLEYSIGRVRETQGNDQGARDAYGRALVENLAFYPGHTALARLALATNDTATALKEYELAAQLAPHRADIRYVYGVLLMTRQSFEEAAEQFRQAVEADPYFAKPYLPLAYLREGQGKDSLAIAYYTQFIALAPAALSRQVADARQRLNDMRRLVPETH
;
A
#
# COMPACT_ATOMS: atom_id res chain seq x y z
N MET A 1 38.04 -12.79 29.37
CA MET A 1 37.49 -11.50 29.91
C MET A 1 36.54 -10.78 28.92
N PHE A 2 36.33 -11.28 27.72
CA PHE A 2 35.45 -10.61 26.72
C PHE A 2 33.96 -11.02 26.79
N ARG A 3 33.62 -12.18 27.35
CA ARG A 3 32.22 -12.65 27.47
C ARG A 3 31.36 -11.88 28.48
N GLY A 4 31.94 -11.23 29.49
CA GLY A 4 31.17 -10.53 30.52
C GLY A 4 30.75 -9.09 30.19
N ARG A 5 31.30 -8.47 29.12
CA ARG A 5 30.90 -7.14 28.67
C ARG A 5 29.75 -7.17 27.66
N LEU A 6 29.69 -8.23 26.83
CA LEU A 6 28.59 -8.46 25.88
C LEU A 6 27.28 -8.74 26.59
N SER A 7 27.29 -9.50 27.72
CA SER A 7 26.08 -9.79 28.47
C SER A 7 25.47 -8.58 29.18
N ARG A 8 26.28 -7.60 29.59
CA ARG A 8 25.79 -6.36 30.24
C ARG A 8 25.23 -5.35 29.22
N LEU A 9 25.80 -5.28 28.04
CA LEU A 9 25.27 -4.43 26.96
C LEU A 9 24.00 -5.02 26.35
N ALA A 10 23.90 -6.34 26.20
CA ALA A 10 22.68 -7.03 25.81
C ALA A 10 21.56 -6.85 26.85
N ALA A 11 21.87 -6.90 28.14
CA ALA A 11 20.89 -6.65 29.20
C ALA A 11 20.40 -5.18 29.24
N LEU A 12 21.28 -4.21 28.92
CA LEU A 12 20.92 -2.79 28.83
C LEU A 12 20.09 -2.51 27.56
N ALA A 13 20.42 -3.14 26.44
CA ALA A 13 19.66 -3.01 25.19
C ALA A 13 18.29 -3.71 25.31
N LEU A 14 18.23 -4.87 25.97
CA LEU A 14 16.97 -5.55 26.29
C LEU A 14 16.13 -4.72 27.28
N GLY A 15 16.75 -4.07 28.25
CA GLY A 15 16.10 -3.13 29.17
C GLY A 15 15.55 -1.88 28.47
N LEU A 16 16.28 -1.32 27.49
CA LEU A 16 15.80 -0.18 26.69
C LEU A 16 14.72 -0.63 25.68
N ALA A 17 14.86 -1.78 25.05
CA ALA A 17 13.85 -2.35 24.16
C ALA A 17 12.57 -2.71 24.93
N LEU A 18 12.69 -3.27 26.14
CA LEU A 18 11.58 -3.54 27.04
C LEU A 18 10.97 -2.25 27.62
N ALA A 19 11.77 -1.21 27.90
CA ALA A 19 11.27 0.09 28.33
C ALA A 19 10.57 0.85 27.21
N VAL A 20 11.09 0.78 25.97
CA VAL A 20 10.42 1.32 24.78
C VAL A 20 9.19 0.47 24.44
N ALA A 21 9.26 -0.86 24.55
CA ALA A 21 8.12 -1.74 24.38
C ALA A 21 7.08 -1.56 25.50
N SER A 22 7.49 -1.29 26.74
CA SER A 22 6.55 -1.05 27.85
C SER A 22 5.90 0.35 27.80
N THR A 23 6.61 1.38 27.34
CA THR A 23 6.00 2.70 27.10
C THR A 23 5.13 2.72 25.85
N LEU A 24 5.51 1.98 24.80
CA LEU A 24 4.67 1.74 23.61
C LEU A 24 3.53 0.79 23.92
N GLY A 25 3.72 -0.21 24.75
CA GLY A 25 2.70 -1.14 25.23
C GLY A 25 1.70 -0.46 26.18
N ALA A 26 2.12 0.53 26.98
CA ALA A 26 1.22 1.31 27.81
C ALA A 26 0.34 2.28 27.01
N GLN A 27 0.79 2.74 25.84
CA GLN A 27 -0.06 3.46 24.89
C GLN A 27 -0.95 2.51 24.05
N ALA A 28 -0.46 1.30 23.74
CA ALA A 28 -1.25 0.25 23.07
C ALA A 28 -2.32 -0.37 23.98
N SER A 29 -2.15 -0.30 25.33
CA SER A 29 -3.09 -0.89 26.29
C SER A 29 -4.48 -0.23 26.35
N LYS A 30 -4.71 0.86 25.61
CA LYS A 30 -6.04 1.47 25.41
C LYS A 30 -6.70 1.13 24.08
N GLN A 31 -6.04 0.39 23.19
CA GLN A 31 -6.69 -0.09 21.99
C GLN A 31 -7.59 -1.28 22.32
N ARG A 32 -8.89 -1.11 22.09
CA ARG A 32 -9.87 -2.18 22.25
C ARG A 32 -9.48 -3.34 21.35
N GLU A 33 -9.43 -4.56 21.91
CA GLU A 33 -9.21 -5.77 21.11
C GLU A 33 -10.11 -5.79 19.87
N PRO A 34 -9.57 -6.11 18.69
CA PRO A 34 -10.37 -6.17 17.48
C PRO A 34 -11.45 -7.26 17.63
N LYS A 35 -12.61 -7.03 17.04
CA LYS A 35 -13.67 -8.01 17.05
C LYS A 35 -13.22 -9.27 16.35
N ARG A 36 -13.44 -10.42 17.00
CA ARG A 36 -13.09 -11.74 16.44
C ARG A 36 -13.90 -11.98 15.16
N PRO A 37 -13.26 -12.17 13.99
CA PRO A 37 -13.95 -12.44 12.75
C PRO A 37 -14.76 -13.74 12.83
N LYS A 38 -15.95 -13.75 12.25
CA LYS A 38 -16.73 -14.97 12.09
C LYS A 38 -16.16 -15.77 10.93
N LEU A 39 -15.72 -16.99 11.21
CA LEU A 39 -15.32 -17.96 10.19
C LEU A 39 -16.54 -18.77 9.72
N ASP A 40 -16.39 -19.43 8.57
CA ASP A 40 -17.39 -20.39 8.11
C ASP A 40 -17.58 -21.53 9.13
N ALA A 41 -18.79 -22.07 9.21
CA ALA A 41 -19.15 -23.10 10.19
C ALA A 41 -18.30 -24.41 10.06
N SER A 42 -17.67 -24.62 8.92
CA SER A 42 -16.78 -25.76 8.66
C SER A 42 -15.37 -25.60 9.25
N ARG A 43 -15.01 -24.41 9.75
CA ARG A 43 -13.66 -24.09 10.25
C ARG A 43 -13.63 -24.13 11.77
N ASP A 44 -12.58 -24.76 12.29
CA ASP A 44 -12.31 -24.72 13.73
C ASP A 44 -11.87 -23.31 14.16
N THR A 45 -12.71 -22.65 14.92
CA THR A 45 -12.47 -21.28 15.41
C THR A 45 -11.38 -21.21 16.49
N ASN A 46 -10.84 -22.34 16.96
CA ASN A 46 -9.81 -22.39 18.00
C ASN A 46 -8.40 -22.63 17.44
N THR A 47 -8.24 -22.63 16.14
CA THR A 47 -6.94 -22.84 15.50
C THR A 47 -6.41 -21.55 14.87
N ALA A 48 -5.13 -21.23 15.09
CA ALA A 48 -4.46 -20.10 14.48
C ALA A 48 -4.47 -20.19 12.94
N GLY A 49 -4.30 -21.40 12.39
CA GLY A 49 -4.30 -21.66 10.95
C GLY A 49 -5.60 -21.26 10.26
N ALA A 50 -6.76 -21.46 10.92
CA ALA A 50 -8.06 -21.07 10.36
C ALA A 50 -8.17 -19.52 10.19
N TYR A 51 -7.71 -18.75 11.18
CA TYR A 51 -7.68 -17.29 11.10
C TYR A 51 -6.61 -16.79 10.14
N HIS A 52 -5.45 -17.45 10.09
CA HIS A 52 -4.42 -17.12 9.10
C HIS A 52 -4.97 -17.28 7.67
N GLN A 53 -5.56 -18.42 7.34
CA GLN A 53 -6.18 -18.66 6.05
C GLN A 53 -7.29 -17.64 5.72
N TYR A 54 -8.14 -17.34 6.70
CA TYR A 54 -9.19 -16.33 6.51
C TYR A 54 -8.57 -14.94 6.26
N GLY A 55 -7.53 -14.56 7.01
CA GLY A 55 -6.77 -13.33 6.80
C GLY A 55 -6.21 -13.24 5.38
N MET A 56 -5.59 -14.31 4.88
CA MET A 56 -5.06 -14.38 3.52
C MET A 56 -6.16 -14.19 2.45
N GLN A 57 -7.35 -14.76 2.67
CA GLN A 57 -8.48 -14.58 1.76
C GLN A 57 -9.01 -13.14 1.73
N GLN A 58 -8.94 -12.44 2.87
CA GLN A 58 -9.44 -11.06 2.98
C GLN A 58 -8.39 -10.00 2.63
N LEU A 59 -7.11 -10.38 2.49
CA LEU A 59 -5.98 -9.44 2.46
C LEU A 59 -6.08 -8.40 1.33
N SER A 60 -6.53 -8.79 0.15
CA SER A 60 -6.66 -7.89 -1.01
C SER A 60 -7.93 -7.04 -0.99
N SER A 61 -9.06 -7.60 -0.54
CA SER A 61 -10.37 -6.96 -0.61
C SER A 61 -10.75 -6.22 0.68
N ARG A 62 -10.34 -6.75 1.84
CA ARG A 62 -10.68 -6.23 3.18
C ARG A 62 -9.45 -6.24 4.09
N PRO A 63 -8.42 -5.43 3.82
CA PRO A 63 -7.18 -5.51 4.57
C PRO A 63 -7.36 -5.28 6.08
N GLN A 64 -8.33 -4.45 6.52
CA GLN A 64 -8.60 -4.29 7.94
C GLN A 64 -9.18 -5.58 8.56
N THR A 65 -10.11 -6.25 7.87
CA THR A 65 -10.63 -7.56 8.32
C THR A 65 -9.53 -8.63 8.32
N ALA A 66 -8.63 -8.58 7.36
CA ALA A 66 -7.45 -9.44 7.34
C ALA A 66 -6.54 -9.18 8.54
N ALA A 67 -6.27 -7.90 8.87
CA ALA A 67 -5.48 -7.54 10.05
C ALA A 67 -6.10 -8.06 11.35
N ASP A 68 -7.43 -7.96 11.48
CA ASP A 68 -8.15 -8.49 12.64
C ASP A 68 -8.05 -10.03 12.70
N ALA A 69 -8.14 -10.71 11.57
CA ALA A 69 -7.98 -12.17 11.50
C ALA A 69 -6.55 -12.60 11.87
N PHE A 70 -5.54 -11.97 11.31
CA PHE A 70 -4.14 -12.24 11.67
C PHE A 70 -3.86 -11.93 13.15
N TYR A 71 -4.46 -10.86 13.71
CA TYR A 71 -4.39 -10.61 15.15
C TYR A 71 -4.88 -11.82 15.96
N TRP A 72 -6.04 -12.37 15.60
CA TRP A 72 -6.57 -13.54 16.31
C TRP A 72 -5.74 -14.79 16.06
N ALA A 73 -5.12 -14.95 14.89
CA ALA A 73 -4.15 -16.02 14.66
C ALA A 73 -2.94 -15.90 15.61
N THR A 74 -2.36 -14.70 15.76
CA THR A 74 -1.23 -14.48 16.70
C THR A 74 -1.63 -14.64 18.17
N ARG A 75 -2.89 -14.39 18.51
CA ARG A 75 -3.41 -14.60 19.88
C ARG A 75 -3.57 -16.09 20.22
N LEU A 76 -3.95 -16.90 19.22
CA LEU A 76 -4.13 -18.35 19.40
C LEU A 76 -2.79 -19.10 19.38
N ASP A 77 -1.88 -18.66 18.52
CA ASP A 77 -0.52 -19.21 18.49
C ASP A 77 0.48 -18.09 18.16
N PRO A 78 1.11 -17.50 19.19
CA PRO A 78 2.08 -16.42 19.01
C PRO A 78 3.43 -16.90 18.44
N SER A 79 3.68 -18.21 18.35
CA SER A 79 4.93 -18.78 17.84
C SER A 79 5.00 -18.81 16.30
N LEU A 80 3.88 -18.60 15.61
CA LEU A 80 3.82 -18.59 14.16
C LEU A 80 4.26 -17.22 13.59
N ALA A 81 5.30 -17.21 12.77
CA ALA A 81 5.81 -16.00 12.12
C ALA A 81 4.82 -15.41 11.10
N ASP A 82 4.20 -16.27 10.29
CA ASP A 82 3.33 -15.89 9.17
C ASP A 82 2.15 -14.99 9.56
N PRO A 83 1.41 -15.24 10.65
CA PRO A 83 0.33 -14.34 11.08
C PRO A 83 0.82 -12.93 11.47
N TRP A 84 2.00 -12.80 12.10
CA TRP A 84 2.59 -11.50 12.43
C TRP A 84 2.93 -10.72 11.17
N TYR A 85 3.57 -11.38 10.20
CA TYR A 85 3.89 -10.78 8.92
C TYR A 85 2.62 -10.43 8.11
N GLY A 86 1.65 -11.33 8.08
CA GLY A 86 0.36 -11.11 7.44
C GLY A 86 -0.37 -9.90 8.04
N ARG A 87 -0.38 -9.74 9.37
CA ARG A 87 -0.96 -8.61 10.06
C ARG A 87 -0.26 -7.30 9.70
N TRP A 88 1.06 -7.30 9.70
CA TRP A 88 1.84 -6.15 9.26
C TRP A 88 1.50 -5.75 7.81
N CYS A 89 1.45 -6.69 6.87
CA CYS A 89 1.04 -6.44 5.49
C CYS A 89 -0.39 -5.88 5.41
N ALA A 90 -1.34 -6.49 6.13
CA ALA A 90 -2.73 -6.08 6.15
C ALA A 90 -2.91 -4.65 6.69
N LEU A 91 -2.22 -4.29 7.78
CA LEU A 91 -2.24 -2.94 8.34
C LEU A 91 -1.64 -1.92 7.37
N LEU A 92 -0.54 -2.25 6.70
CA LEU A 92 0.03 -1.38 5.66
C LEU A 92 -0.94 -1.13 4.52
N LEU A 93 -1.61 -2.18 4.03
CA LEU A 93 -2.62 -2.05 2.98
C LEU A 93 -3.82 -1.23 3.46
N ALA A 94 -4.34 -1.53 4.66
CA ALA A 94 -5.48 -0.81 5.25
C ALA A 94 -5.19 0.67 5.47
N MET A 95 -3.97 1.00 5.90
CA MET A 95 -3.52 2.37 6.15
C MET A 95 -2.97 3.03 4.90
N GLN A 96 -2.94 2.34 3.77
CA GLN A 96 -2.32 2.79 2.52
C GLN A 96 -0.83 3.15 2.66
N ARG A 97 -0.13 2.50 3.58
CA ARG A 97 1.29 2.72 3.86
C ARG A 97 2.14 1.74 3.05
N ARG A 98 2.47 2.11 1.84
CA ARG A 98 2.99 1.21 0.80
C ARG A 98 4.50 1.20 0.68
N ASP A 99 5.15 2.29 1.10
CA ASP A 99 6.59 2.46 0.93
C ASP A 99 7.40 1.41 1.66
N MET A 100 6.85 0.90 2.78
CA MET A 100 7.50 -0.14 3.56
C MET A 100 7.70 -1.44 2.79
N PHE A 101 6.83 -1.73 1.83
CA PHE A 101 7.00 -2.92 1.00
C PHE A 101 8.24 -2.85 0.10
N ALA A 102 8.61 -1.63 -0.33
CA ALA A 102 9.81 -1.43 -1.12
C ALA A 102 11.09 -1.76 -0.35
N LEU A 103 11.09 -1.50 0.96
CA LEU A 103 12.25 -1.69 1.81
C LEU A 103 12.48 -3.14 2.22
N MET A 104 11.42 -3.96 2.15
CA MET A 104 11.39 -5.30 2.72
C MET A 104 11.34 -6.39 1.69
N ASN A 105 11.87 -6.10 0.55
CA ASN A 105 11.90 -7.03 -0.53
C ASN A 105 12.72 -8.27 -0.16
N ASP A 106 12.09 -9.43 -0.28
CA ASP A 106 12.75 -10.70 -0.42
C ASP A 106 13.19 -11.41 0.85
N ASP A 107 12.24 -11.80 1.69
CA ASP A 107 12.52 -12.90 2.55
C ASP A 107 11.50 -14.03 2.38
N SER A 108 11.84 -14.95 1.46
CA SER A 108 11.08 -16.18 1.20
C SER A 108 10.90 -17.09 2.44
N ARG A 109 11.48 -16.70 3.58
CA ARG A 109 11.38 -17.40 4.87
C ARG A 109 10.04 -17.23 5.57
N TYR A 110 9.23 -16.22 5.17
CA TYR A 110 8.07 -15.82 5.95
C TYR A 110 6.81 -16.63 5.70
N SER A 111 6.62 -17.22 4.55
CA SER A 111 5.38 -17.91 4.24
C SER A 111 5.47 -18.78 2.99
N LYS A 112 4.76 -19.91 3.02
CA LYS A 112 4.47 -20.69 1.81
C LYS A 112 3.56 -19.91 0.83
N ASP A 113 2.89 -18.87 1.30
CA ASP A 113 2.04 -17.97 0.50
C ASP A 113 2.74 -16.68 0.06
N VAL A 114 4.08 -16.65 0.12
CA VAL A 114 4.93 -15.51 -0.24
C VAL A 114 4.54 -14.90 -1.58
N THR A 115 4.31 -15.71 -2.61
CA THR A 115 3.96 -15.24 -3.94
C THR A 115 2.73 -14.32 -3.94
N LYS A 116 1.70 -14.66 -3.14
CA LYS A 116 0.50 -13.83 -3.03
C LYS A 116 0.77 -12.54 -2.25
N ILE A 117 1.52 -12.63 -1.17
CA ILE A 117 1.92 -11.46 -0.37
C ILE A 117 2.82 -10.53 -1.20
N ASP A 118 3.77 -11.06 -1.95
CA ASP A 118 4.67 -10.28 -2.79
C ASP A 118 3.94 -9.62 -3.96
N SER A 119 2.95 -10.28 -4.53
CA SER A 119 2.08 -9.68 -5.54
C SER A 119 1.32 -8.47 -4.97
N LEU A 120 0.77 -8.58 -3.75
CA LEU A 120 0.07 -7.48 -3.08
C LEU A 120 1.01 -6.35 -2.65
N ARG A 121 2.25 -6.67 -2.27
CA ARG A 121 3.29 -5.66 -2.01
C ARG A 121 3.58 -4.85 -3.26
N TYR A 122 3.78 -5.53 -4.38
CA TYR A 122 4.03 -4.89 -5.66
C TYR A 122 2.89 -3.96 -6.05
N GLU A 123 1.65 -4.43 -5.94
CA GLU A 123 0.46 -3.63 -6.15
C GLU A 123 0.41 -2.38 -5.24
N ALA A 124 0.69 -2.55 -3.97
CA ALA A 124 0.72 -1.45 -3.02
C ALA A 124 1.80 -0.42 -3.38
N LEU A 125 2.98 -0.88 -3.80
CA LEU A 125 4.08 -0.03 -4.24
C LEU A 125 3.74 0.76 -5.51
N LEU A 126 3.09 0.13 -6.48
CA LEU A 126 2.65 0.77 -7.71
C LEU A 126 1.64 1.89 -7.48
N ARG A 127 0.81 1.76 -6.45
CA ARG A 127 -0.20 2.79 -6.16
C ARG A 127 0.41 4.12 -5.77
N GLU A 128 1.37 4.13 -4.83
CA GLU A 128 1.97 5.36 -4.31
C GLU A 128 3.43 5.15 -3.89
N PRO A 129 4.35 4.99 -4.84
CA PRO A 129 5.72 4.58 -4.55
C PRO A 129 6.54 5.62 -3.79
N LEU A 130 6.09 6.88 -3.77
CA LEU A 130 6.82 7.98 -3.12
C LEU A 130 6.20 8.44 -1.81
N LEU A 131 4.97 8.01 -1.49
CA LEU A 131 4.35 8.43 -0.25
C LEU A 131 4.98 7.74 0.95
N TYR A 132 5.50 8.55 1.84
CA TYR A 132 5.87 8.13 3.18
C TYR A 132 4.68 8.21 4.11
N THR A 133 4.51 7.18 4.91
CA THR A 133 3.58 7.18 6.02
C THR A 133 4.32 6.75 7.27
N LYS A 134 4.24 7.55 8.33
CA LYS A 134 4.86 7.23 9.61
C LYS A 134 4.36 5.88 10.12
N LEU A 135 5.27 4.98 10.43
CA LEU A 135 4.93 3.71 11.06
C LEU A 135 4.43 3.95 12.48
N ASP A 136 3.36 3.25 12.84
CA ASP A 136 2.98 3.16 14.24
C ASP A 136 3.70 1.99 14.95
N ALA A 137 3.61 2.00 16.27
CA ALA A 137 4.29 1.03 17.12
C ALA A 137 3.84 -0.42 16.85
N VAL A 138 2.58 -0.62 16.45
CA VAL A 138 2.04 -1.96 16.15
C VAL A 138 2.71 -2.52 14.89
N LEU A 139 2.86 -1.71 13.84
CA LEU A 139 3.52 -2.13 12.61
C LEU A 139 4.98 -2.53 12.85
N VAL A 140 5.69 -1.72 13.63
CA VAL A 140 7.09 -2.01 14.00
C VAL A 140 7.17 -3.29 14.80
N HIS A 141 6.31 -3.45 15.81
CA HIS A 141 6.25 -4.66 16.65
C HIS A 141 5.96 -5.91 15.82
N ASP A 142 4.91 -5.91 15.01
CA ASP A 142 4.51 -7.09 14.24
C ASP A 142 5.60 -7.53 13.26
N PHE A 143 6.30 -6.55 12.68
CA PHE A 143 7.41 -6.82 11.78
C PHE A 143 8.59 -7.50 12.50
N PHE A 144 9.01 -6.95 13.64
CA PHE A 144 10.11 -7.54 14.39
C PHE A 144 9.74 -8.89 15.00
N GLN A 145 8.49 -9.10 15.40
CA GLN A 145 8.03 -10.42 15.83
C GLN A 145 8.11 -11.44 14.70
N ALA A 146 7.64 -11.08 13.49
CA ALA A 146 7.73 -11.97 12.34
C ALA A 146 9.18 -12.36 12.03
N ILE A 147 10.11 -11.38 12.02
CA ILE A 147 11.53 -11.66 11.79
C ILE A 147 12.11 -12.56 12.87
N SER A 148 11.88 -12.23 14.14
CA SER A 148 12.40 -12.99 15.29
C SER A 148 11.97 -14.45 15.21
N LEU A 149 10.72 -14.72 14.92
CA LEU A 149 10.19 -16.07 14.83
C LEU A 149 10.66 -16.82 13.58
N ALA A 150 10.82 -16.14 12.45
CA ALA A 150 11.26 -16.75 11.19
C ALA A 150 12.73 -17.19 11.21
N THR A 151 13.54 -16.59 12.07
CA THR A 151 14.96 -16.91 12.21
C THR A 151 15.27 -17.83 13.41
N ASP A 152 14.27 -18.50 13.95
CA ASP A 152 14.40 -19.37 15.12
C ASP A 152 15.06 -18.69 16.34
N GLY A 153 14.80 -17.39 16.50
CA GLY A 153 15.32 -16.60 17.62
C GLY A 153 16.72 -15.98 17.38
N GLU A 154 17.38 -16.26 16.27
CA GLU A 154 18.70 -15.66 15.98
C GLU A 154 18.64 -14.13 15.83
N VAL A 155 17.50 -13.58 15.42
CA VAL A 155 17.30 -12.14 15.27
C VAL A 155 17.09 -11.42 16.60
N SER A 156 16.67 -12.13 17.63
CA SER A 156 16.49 -11.53 18.98
C SER A 156 17.82 -11.08 19.61
N GLU A 157 18.95 -11.54 19.11
CA GLU A 157 20.29 -11.13 19.52
C GLU A 157 20.87 -9.97 18.69
N ILE A 158 20.16 -9.52 17.63
CA ILE A 158 20.61 -8.38 16.84
C ILE A 158 20.36 -7.09 17.63
N ASP A 159 21.42 -6.57 18.22
CA ASP A 159 21.50 -5.18 18.63
C ASP A 159 21.44 -4.32 17.34
N LEU A 160 20.27 -3.80 17.04
CA LEU A 160 20.02 -2.97 15.85
C LEU A 160 20.92 -1.73 15.78
N ALA A 161 21.46 -1.28 16.93
CA ALA A 161 22.45 -0.23 16.98
C ALA A 161 23.87 -0.70 16.60
N SER A 162 24.15 -1.98 16.80
CA SER A 162 25.45 -2.61 16.48
C SER A 162 25.52 -3.19 15.07
N LEU A 163 24.44 -3.15 14.29
CA LEU A 163 24.43 -3.64 12.92
C LEU A 163 25.55 -2.99 12.11
N PRO A 164 26.49 -3.77 11.56
CA PRO A 164 27.64 -3.22 10.85
C PRO A 164 27.27 -2.68 9.46
N ASP A 165 26.08 -3.01 8.96
CA ASP A 165 25.65 -2.63 7.62
C ASP A 165 24.92 -1.27 7.63
N PRO A 166 25.53 -0.21 7.03
CA PRO A 166 24.92 1.10 6.94
C PRO A 166 23.60 1.09 6.15
N ALA A 167 23.44 0.20 5.17
CA ALA A 167 22.19 0.12 4.40
C ALA A 167 21.01 -0.33 5.29
N LEU A 168 21.25 -1.31 6.17
CA LEU A 168 20.24 -1.75 7.13
C LEU A 168 19.95 -0.68 8.18
N LYS A 169 20.96 0.05 8.65
CA LYS A 169 20.76 1.22 9.54
C LYS A 169 19.92 2.30 8.84
N GLY A 170 20.21 2.57 7.57
CA GLY A 170 19.47 3.54 6.77
C GLY A 170 18.00 3.15 6.64
N TRP A 171 17.73 1.88 6.39
CA TRP A 171 16.39 1.34 6.31
C TRP A 171 15.62 1.48 7.63
N LEU A 172 16.22 1.11 8.76
CA LEU A 172 15.60 1.26 10.07
C LEU A 172 15.33 2.73 10.41
N ALA A 173 16.27 3.62 10.12
CA ALA A 173 16.10 5.05 10.33
C ALA A 173 14.93 5.59 9.49
N TYR A 174 14.78 5.14 8.24
CA TYR A 174 13.63 5.47 7.39
C TYR A 174 12.32 5.00 8.02
N GLY A 175 12.22 3.72 8.35
CA GLY A 175 11.02 3.12 8.93
C GLY A 175 10.58 3.75 10.26
N THR A 176 11.53 4.30 11.02
CA THR A 176 11.27 5.00 12.29
C THR A 176 11.09 6.51 12.15
N GLY A 177 11.09 7.04 10.91
CA GLY A 177 10.89 8.48 10.64
C GLY A 177 12.13 9.36 10.84
N ARG A 178 13.30 8.76 11.07
CA ARG A 178 14.58 9.47 11.22
C ARG A 178 15.24 9.66 9.86
N PHE A 179 14.57 10.41 8.96
CA PHE A 179 14.96 10.54 7.55
C PHE A 179 16.36 11.13 7.36
N GLY A 180 16.74 12.13 8.14
CA GLY A 180 18.08 12.71 8.08
C GLY A 180 19.18 11.68 8.40
N GLU A 181 18.94 10.81 9.37
CA GLU A 181 19.84 9.70 9.68
C GLU A 181 19.84 8.65 8.55
N SER A 182 18.68 8.33 8.02
CA SER A 182 18.56 7.42 6.87
C SER A 182 19.42 7.89 5.69
N VAL A 183 19.31 9.18 5.30
CA VAL A 183 20.13 9.79 4.25
C VAL A 183 21.64 9.62 4.52
N LYS A 184 22.08 9.86 5.76
CA LYS A 184 23.50 9.71 6.15
C LYS A 184 23.96 8.26 6.05
N GLN A 185 23.17 7.33 6.55
CA GLN A 185 23.53 5.91 6.55
C GLN A 185 23.57 5.33 5.13
N TYR A 186 22.64 5.71 4.27
CA TYR A 186 22.71 5.33 2.85
C TYR A 186 23.90 5.98 2.13
N ALA A 187 24.30 7.21 2.47
CA ALA A 187 25.51 7.82 1.94
C ALA A 187 26.76 6.98 2.28
N ILE A 188 26.86 6.51 3.53
CA ILE A 188 27.96 5.63 3.97
C ILE A 188 27.87 4.29 3.22
N ALA A 189 26.69 3.72 3.03
CA ALA A 189 26.51 2.48 2.28
C ALA A 189 26.97 2.63 0.83
N ILE A 190 26.59 3.70 0.15
CA ILE A 190 26.97 4.03 -1.22
C ILE A 190 28.49 4.23 -1.32
N SER A 191 29.10 4.97 -0.40
CA SER A 191 30.56 5.19 -0.42
C SER A 191 31.35 3.90 -0.28
N ARG A 192 30.84 2.92 0.49
CA ARG A 192 31.48 1.60 0.65
C ARG A 192 31.23 0.67 -0.53
N LYS A 193 30.07 0.78 -1.16
CA LYS A 193 29.62 -0.13 -2.23
C LYS A 193 28.90 0.66 -3.34
N PRO A 194 29.63 1.48 -4.12
CA PRO A 194 29.02 2.42 -5.07
C PRO A 194 28.28 1.76 -6.24
N LYS A 195 28.58 0.49 -6.54
CA LYS A 195 27.96 -0.26 -7.64
C LYS A 195 26.75 -1.11 -7.20
N VAL A 196 26.32 -0.99 -5.94
CA VAL A 196 25.21 -1.77 -5.43
C VAL A 196 23.90 -1.07 -5.78
N ARG A 197 23.07 -1.71 -6.61
CA ARG A 197 21.74 -1.21 -7.03
C ARG A 197 20.81 -1.09 -5.83
N GLY A 198 19.93 -0.10 -5.88
CA GLY A 198 18.90 0.15 -4.88
C GLY A 198 19.32 1.11 -3.77
N LEU A 199 20.61 1.29 -3.49
CA LEU A 199 21.05 2.19 -2.42
C LEU A 199 20.72 3.65 -2.71
N HIS A 200 20.97 4.10 -3.95
CA HIS A 200 20.59 5.43 -4.40
C HIS A 200 19.09 5.64 -4.36
N ALA A 201 18.30 4.67 -4.83
CA ALA A 201 16.83 4.76 -4.78
C ALA A 201 16.30 4.85 -3.33
N GLN A 202 16.90 4.14 -2.38
CA GLN A 202 16.51 4.25 -0.96
C GLN A 202 16.86 5.60 -0.38
N ARG A 203 18.05 6.14 -0.71
CA ARG A 203 18.46 7.48 -0.29
C ARG A 203 17.53 8.54 -0.88
N ALA A 204 17.15 8.40 -2.15
CA ALA A 204 16.18 9.27 -2.81
C ALA A 204 14.86 9.31 -2.04
N ARG A 205 14.32 8.15 -1.68
CA ARG A 205 13.07 8.06 -0.88
C ARG A 205 13.21 8.77 0.47
N ALA A 206 14.38 8.70 1.11
CA ALA A 206 14.60 9.37 2.38
C ALA A 206 14.66 10.91 2.26
N PHE A 207 15.02 11.44 1.10
CA PHE A 207 14.99 12.88 0.82
C PHE A 207 13.58 13.45 0.64
N ILE A 208 12.61 12.64 0.18
CA ILE A 208 11.24 13.10 -0.12
C ILE A 208 10.53 13.68 1.11
N PRO A 209 10.46 12.98 2.27
CA PRO A 209 9.83 13.52 3.46
C PRO A 209 10.59 14.71 4.08
N LEU A 210 11.85 14.93 3.68
CA LEU A 210 12.62 16.12 4.02
C LEU A 210 12.36 17.29 3.05
N LEU A 211 11.48 17.13 2.08
CA LEU A 211 11.16 18.08 1.00
C LEU A 211 12.37 18.44 0.13
N GLN A 212 13.40 17.59 0.13
CA GLN A 212 14.63 17.79 -0.67
C GLN A 212 14.50 17.10 -2.02
N TYR A 213 13.57 17.59 -2.84
CA TYR A 213 13.18 16.96 -4.11
C TYR A 213 14.31 16.95 -5.15
N ASP A 214 15.16 17.97 -5.20
CA ASP A 214 16.31 18.00 -6.13
C ASP A 214 17.31 16.89 -5.78
N SER A 215 17.58 16.70 -4.49
CA SER A 215 18.44 15.62 -4.01
C SER A 215 17.82 14.25 -4.30
N ALA A 216 16.51 14.12 -4.10
CA ALA A 216 15.80 12.88 -4.44
C ALA A 216 15.88 12.57 -5.93
N ALA A 217 15.66 13.57 -6.79
CA ALA A 217 15.77 13.41 -8.24
C ALA A 217 17.18 13.00 -8.66
N ALA A 218 18.22 13.66 -8.12
CA ALA A 218 19.62 13.33 -8.43
C ALA A 218 19.99 11.89 -8.04
N GLU A 219 19.50 11.42 -6.89
CA GLU A 219 19.74 10.05 -6.43
C GLU A 219 19.00 9.01 -7.30
N PHE A 220 17.75 9.28 -7.72
CA PHE A 220 17.07 8.40 -8.66
C PHE A 220 17.76 8.35 -10.03
N GLU A 221 18.29 9.47 -10.52
CA GLU A 221 19.07 9.51 -11.76
C GLU A 221 20.39 8.71 -11.63
N ALA A 222 21.05 8.78 -10.48
CA ALA A 222 22.22 7.97 -10.20
C ALA A 222 21.90 6.46 -10.20
N GLU A 223 20.78 6.06 -9.58
CA GLU A 223 20.29 4.69 -9.63
C GLU A 223 20.00 4.24 -11.05
N ARG A 224 19.34 5.07 -11.86
CA ARG A 224 19.07 4.80 -13.27
C ARG A 224 20.35 4.55 -14.06
N THR A 225 21.37 5.36 -13.83
CA THR A 225 22.68 5.21 -14.48
C THR A 225 23.33 3.87 -14.14
N LEU A 226 23.27 3.46 -12.87
CA LEU A 226 23.76 2.15 -12.44
C LEU A 226 22.99 1.00 -13.09
N GLN A 227 21.69 1.13 -13.26
CA GLN A 227 20.89 0.10 -13.92
C GLN A 227 21.20 -0.04 -15.41
N GLN A 228 21.54 1.06 -16.08
CA GLN A 228 21.92 1.06 -17.49
C GLN A 228 23.30 0.48 -17.72
N SER A 229 24.23 0.70 -16.81
CA SER A 229 25.63 0.25 -16.97
C SER A 229 25.80 -1.27 -16.92
N GLY A 230 24.83 -2.01 -16.43
CA GLY A 230 24.92 -3.47 -16.29
C GLY A 230 25.93 -3.97 -15.24
N GLU A 231 26.73 -3.10 -14.67
CA GLU A 231 27.89 -3.41 -13.80
C GLU A 231 27.55 -3.53 -12.31
N SER A 232 26.31 -3.78 -11.93
CA SER A 232 25.95 -3.70 -10.52
C SER A 232 25.53 -5.03 -9.94
N THR A 233 25.78 -5.18 -8.64
CA THR A 233 25.26 -6.28 -7.83
C THR A 233 23.80 -5.99 -7.49
N LEU A 234 22.92 -6.97 -7.67
CA LEU A 234 21.52 -6.84 -7.24
C LEU A 234 21.45 -6.67 -5.72
N VAL A 235 20.83 -5.60 -5.27
CA VAL A 235 20.31 -5.51 -3.91
C VAL A 235 18.91 -6.11 -3.91
N ARG A 236 18.55 -6.75 -2.82
CA ARG A 236 17.27 -7.41 -2.55
C ARG A 236 16.07 -6.47 -2.50
N ILE A 237 16.08 -5.37 -3.25
CA ILE A 237 15.00 -4.39 -3.32
C ILE A 237 14.52 -4.33 -4.75
N TYR A 238 13.22 -4.51 -4.92
CA TYR A 238 12.61 -4.42 -6.24
C TYR A 238 12.71 -2.98 -6.76
N ASN A 239 13.61 -2.76 -7.69
CA ASN A 239 13.78 -1.53 -8.45
C ASN A 239 13.81 -1.87 -9.93
N SER A 240 12.64 -2.08 -10.51
CA SER A 240 12.55 -2.21 -11.96
C SER A 240 12.79 -0.85 -12.63
N LYS A 241 13.19 -0.87 -13.89
CA LYS A 241 13.48 0.36 -14.63
C LYS A 241 12.24 1.25 -14.76
N GLU A 242 11.09 0.65 -15.08
CA GLU A 242 9.81 1.37 -15.15
C GLU A 242 9.42 2.01 -13.82
N MET A 243 9.66 1.34 -12.70
CA MET A 243 9.41 1.90 -11.37
C MET A 243 10.32 3.08 -11.06
N LEU A 244 11.57 2.99 -11.46
CA LEU A 244 12.54 4.07 -11.25
C LEU A 244 12.15 5.31 -12.05
N GLU A 245 11.84 5.14 -13.34
CA GLU A 245 11.39 6.24 -14.20
C GLU A 245 10.07 6.83 -13.69
N TYR A 246 9.16 6.01 -13.22
CA TYR A 246 7.94 6.46 -12.58
C TYR A 246 8.22 7.27 -11.31
N SER A 247 9.18 6.86 -10.48
CA SER A 247 9.59 7.60 -9.28
C SER A 247 10.18 8.97 -9.62
N ILE A 248 11.00 9.04 -10.67
CA ILE A 248 11.52 10.32 -11.21
C ILE A 248 10.35 11.20 -11.65
N GLY A 249 9.41 10.65 -12.39
CA GLY A 249 8.22 11.37 -12.84
C GLY A 249 7.41 11.95 -11.68
N ARG A 250 7.18 11.16 -10.62
CA ARG A 250 6.47 11.61 -9.43
C ARG A 250 7.18 12.75 -8.70
N VAL A 251 8.50 12.69 -8.57
CA VAL A 251 9.29 13.79 -7.98
C VAL A 251 9.17 15.05 -8.82
N ARG A 252 9.31 14.94 -10.15
CA ARG A 252 9.18 16.07 -11.08
C ARG A 252 7.79 16.70 -11.02
N GLU A 253 6.73 15.88 -10.97
CA GLU A 253 5.36 16.35 -10.80
C GLU A 253 5.19 17.12 -9.47
N THR A 254 5.75 16.61 -8.36
CA THR A 254 5.70 17.29 -7.07
C THR A 254 6.43 18.65 -7.09
N GLN A 255 7.45 18.80 -7.94
CA GLN A 255 8.16 20.06 -8.18
C GLN A 255 7.41 21.02 -9.12
N GLY A 256 6.24 20.63 -9.65
CA GLY A 256 5.52 21.39 -10.68
C GLY A 256 6.18 21.32 -12.05
N ASN A 257 7.12 20.42 -12.27
CA ASN A 257 7.75 20.19 -13.56
C ASN A 257 6.98 19.12 -14.34
N ASP A 258 5.79 19.51 -14.84
CA ASP A 258 4.89 18.59 -15.54
C ASP A 258 5.50 18.01 -16.81
N GLN A 259 6.32 18.79 -17.54
CA GLN A 259 6.98 18.29 -18.75
C GLN A 259 8.00 17.20 -18.39
N GLY A 260 8.87 17.45 -17.41
CA GLY A 260 9.82 16.47 -16.94
C GLY A 260 9.16 15.22 -16.36
N ALA A 261 7.97 15.38 -15.76
CA ALA A 261 7.16 14.26 -15.29
C ALA A 261 6.61 13.44 -16.47
N ARG A 262 6.03 14.08 -17.51
CA ARG A 262 5.54 13.40 -18.73
C ARG A 262 6.65 12.60 -19.39
N ASP A 263 7.84 13.18 -19.54
CA ASP A 263 8.98 12.54 -20.17
C ASP A 263 9.43 11.28 -19.38
N ALA A 264 9.45 11.38 -18.06
CA ALA A 264 9.81 10.26 -17.20
C ALA A 264 8.75 9.13 -17.22
N TYR A 265 7.46 9.48 -17.16
CA TYR A 265 6.40 8.49 -17.30
C TYR A 265 6.38 7.85 -18.69
N GLY A 266 6.67 8.63 -19.75
CA GLY A 266 6.86 8.10 -21.10
C GLY A 266 8.00 7.09 -21.16
N ARG A 267 9.15 7.36 -20.53
CA ARG A 267 10.25 6.40 -20.46
C ARG A 267 9.89 5.15 -19.66
N ALA A 268 9.11 5.29 -18.58
CA ALA A 268 8.59 4.13 -17.85
C ALA A 268 7.77 3.21 -18.76
N LEU A 269 6.96 3.76 -19.65
CA LEU A 269 6.17 3.00 -20.62
C LEU A 269 7.01 2.43 -21.77
N VAL A 270 8.15 3.07 -22.13
CA VAL A 270 9.12 2.47 -23.07
C VAL A 270 9.75 1.22 -22.47
N GLU A 271 10.06 1.22 -21.17
CA GLU A 271 10.61 0.05 -20.49
C GLU A 271 9.54 -1.06 -20.31
N ASN A 272 8.30 -0.68 -20.05
CA ASN A 272 7.19 -1.61 -19.86
C ASN A 272 5.85 -0.98 -20.27
N LEU A 273 5.37 -1.31 -21.46
CA LEU A 273 4.08 -0.84 -21.97
C LEU A 273 2.87 -1.29 -21.13
N ALA A 274 3.01 -2.40 -20.39
CA ALA A 274 1.95 -2.89 -19.52
C ALA A 274 1.99 -2.25 -18.11
N PHE A 275 2.85 -1.26 -17.89
CA PHE A 275 2.99 -0.58 -16.62
C PHE A 275 1.84 0.43 -16.41
N TYR A 276 0.68 -0.06 -15.97
CA TYR A 276 -0.53 0.77 -15.80
C TYR A 276 -0.33 2.03 -14.94
N PRO A 277 0.60 2.13 -13.95
CA PRO A 277 0.79 3.36 -13.21
C PRO A 277 1.34 4.50 -14.07
N GLY A 278 2.13 4.19 -15.10
CA GLY A 278 2.58 5.16 -16.09
C GLY A 278 1.39 5.76 -16.86
N HIS A 279 0.48 4.92 -17.32
CA HIS A 279 -0.75 5.35 -18.00
C HIS A 279 -1.62 6.22 -17.09
N THR A 280 -1.87 5.81 -15.84
CA THR A 280 -2.66 6.61 -14.90
C THR A 280 -2.01 7.95 -14.56
N ALA A 281 -0.68 8.01 -14.50
CA ALA A 281 0.05 9.25 -14.26
C ALA A 281 -0.06 10.23 -15.46
N LEU A 282 0.13 9.73 -16.68
CA LEU A 282 -0.05 10.53 -17.90
C LEU A 282 -1.49 11.02 -18.03
N ALA A 283 -2.48 10.17 -17.75
CA ALA A 283 -3.88 10.56 -17.75
C ALA A 283 -4.18 11.71 -16.77
N ARG A 284 -3.61 11.63 -15.55
CA ARG A 284 -3.77 12.69 -14.54
C ARG A 284 -3.15 14.02 -15.00
N LEU A 285 -1.95 13.99 -15.59
CA LEU A 285 -1.32 15.18 -16.15
C LEU A 285 -2.10 15.75 -17.35
N ALA A 286 -2.72 14.89 -18.15
CA ALA A 286 -3.61 15.32 -19.23
C ALA A 286 -4.86 16.02 -18.67
N LEU A 287 -5.47 15.49 -17.60
CA LEU A 287 -6.60 16.16 -16.93
C LEU A 287 -6.21 17.53 -16.35
N ALA A 288 -5.03 17.65 -15.77
CA ALA A 288 -4.54 18.94 -15.25
C ALA A 288 -4.42 20.02 -16.33
N THR A 289 -4.24 19.62 -17.58
CA THR A 289 -4.20 20.52 -18.75
C THR A 289 -5.49 20.52 -19.60
N ASN A 290 -6.58 19.95 -19.05
CA ASN A 290 -7.89 19.81 -19.72
C ASN A 290 -7.84 18.98 -21.03
N ASP A 291 -6.81 18.18 -21.24
CA ASP A 291 -6.73 17.22 -22.35
C ASP A 291 -7.51 15.95 -22.00
N THR A 292 -8.84 16.06 -22.07
CA THR A 292 -9.75 14.97 -21.75
C THR A 292 -9.61 13.77 -22.71
N ALA A 293 -9.22 14.03 -23.95
CA ALA A 293 -9.07 12.98 -24.96
C ALA A 293 -7.90 12.04 -24.62
N THR A 294 -6.73 12.62 -24.34
CA THR A 294 -5.56 11.83 -23.86
C THR A 294 -5.86 11.16 -22.54
N ALA A 295 -6.49 11.86 -21.59
CA ALA A 295 -6.83 11.27 -20.29
C ALA A 295 -7.73 10.04 -20.43
N LEU A 296 -8.75 10.10 -21.29
CA LEU A 296 -9.66 8.99 -21.53
C LEU A 296 -8.92 7.76 -22.09
N LYS A 297 -8.09 7.97 -23.13
CA LYS A 297 -7.29 6.90 -23.74
C LYS A 297 -6.35 6.24 -22.73
N GLU A 298 -5.66 7.04 -21.94
CA GLU A 298 -4.70 6.53 -20.97
C GLU A 298 -5.39 5.79 -19.81
N TYR A 299 -6.56 6.26 -19.33
CA TYR A 299 -7.35 5.53 -18.34
C TYR A 299 -7.98 4.26 -18.90
N GLU A 300 -8.38 4.23 -20.17
CA GLU A 300 -8.84 3.03 -20.84
C GLU A 300 -7.76 1.94 -20.83
N LEU A 301 -6.55 2.30 -21.29
CA LEU A 301 -5.39 1.39 -21.26
C LEU A 301 -5.09 0.91 -19.84
N ALA A 302 -5.08 1.80 -18.85
CA ALA A 302 -4.84 1.44 -17.47
C ALA A 302 -5.91 0.47 -16.92
N ALA A 303 -7.19 0.66 -17.29
CA ALA A 303 -8.28 -0.22 -16.87
C ALA A 303 -8.20 -1.61 -17.52
N GLN A 304 -7.73 -1.69 -18.77
CA GLN A 304 -7.48 -2.95 -19.45
C GLN A 304 -6.30 -3.71 -18.85
N LEU A 305 -5.20 -3.01 -18.54
CA LEU A 305 -3.98 -3.58 -17.97
C LEU A 305 -4.13 -4.00 -16.49
N ALA A 306 -5.00 -3.33 -15.75
CA ALA A 306 -5.23 -3.58 -14.34
C ALA A 306 -6.74 -3.77 -14.03
N PRO A 307 -7.37 -4.84 -14.55
CA PRO A 307 -8.83 -5.05 -14.48
C PRO A 307 -9.36 -5.18 -13.05
N HIS A 308 -8.53 -5.56 -12.10
CA HIS A 308 -8.85 -5.68 -10.69
C HIS A 308 -8.77 -4.36 -9.90
N ARG A 309 -8.38 -3.25 -10.55
CA ARG A 309 -8.24 -1.93 -9.94
C ARG A 309 -9.56 -1.14 -10.04
N ALA A 310 -10.37 -1.28 -8.99
CA ALA A 310 -11.66 -0.59 -8.88
C ALA A 310 -11.55 0.94 -8.99
N ASP A 311 -10.50 1.52 -8.43
CA ASP A 311 -10.24 2.96 -8.46
C ASP A 311 -9.96 3.48 -9.89
N ILE A 312 -9.21 2.74 -10.70
CA ILE A 312 -8.94 3.09 -12.10
C ILE A 312 -10.22 3.04 -12.93
N ARG A 313 -10.99 1.94 -12.78
CA ARG A 313 -12.29 1.79 -13.46
C ARG A 313 -13.28 2.87 -13.08
N TYR A 314 -13.30 3.25 -11.79
CA TYR A 314 -14.14 4.33 -11.32
C TYR A 314 -13.79 5.66 -12.01
N VAL A 315 -12.51 6.03 -12.06
CA VAL A 315 -12.10 7.29 -12.72
C VAL A 315 -12.40 7.24 -14.22
N TYR A 316 -12.13 6.12 -14.88
CA TYR A 316 -12.48 5.92 -16.29
C TYR A 316 -13.98 6.08 -16.52
N GLY A 317 -14.82 5.47 -15.69
CA GLY A 317 -16.27 5.64 -15.74
C GLY A 317 -16.73 7.09 -15.56
N VAL A 318 -16.10 7.84 -14.64
CA VAL A 318 -16.38 9.28 -14.46
C VAL A 318 -16.04 10.06 -15.73
N LEU A 319 -14.93 9.78 -16.37
CA LEU A 319 -14.55 10.44 -17.64
C LEU A 319 -15.53 10.09 -18.78
N LEU A 320 -16.00 8.86 -18.86
CA LEU A 320 -17.03 8.47 -19.82
C LEU A 320 -18.35 9.22 -19.57
N MET A 321 -18.72 9.45 -18.30
CA MET A 321 -19.89 10.30 -17.99
C MET A 321 -19.76 11.72 -18.50
N THR A 322 -18.57 12.34 -18.41
CA THR A 322 -18.34 13.70 -18.93
C THR A 322 -18.51 13.77 -20.45
N ARG A 323 -18.36 12.63 -21.15
CA ARG A 323 -18.60 12.50 -22.60
C ARG A 323 -20.01 12.00 -22.93
N GLN A 324 -20.86 11.86 -21.93
CA GLN A 324 -22.23 11.35 -22.07
C GLN A 324 -22.31 9.88 -22.56
N SER A 325 -21.20 9.14 -22.47
CA SER A 325 -21.15 7.68 -22.75
C SER A 325 -21.69 6.90 -21.55
N PHE A 326 -22.97 7.08 -21.22
CA PHE A 326 -23.57 6.64 -19.96
C PHE A 326 -23.60 5.12 -19.78
N GLU A 327 -23.82 4.35 -20.86
CA GLU A 327 -23.84 2.88 -20.77
C GLU A 327 -22.43 2.32 -20.53
N GLU A 328 -21.42 2.86 -21.23
CA GLU A 328 -20.03 2.47 -21.02
C GLU A 328 -19.56 2.87 -19.61
N ALA A 329 -19.97 4.05 -19.13
CA ALA A 329 -19.68 4.50 -17.76
C ALA A 329 -20.31 3.54 -16.73
N ALA A 330 -21.58 3.15 -16.92
CA ALA A 330 -22.25 2.21 -16.03
C ALA A 330 -21.53 0.85 -15.99
N GLU A 331 -21.04 0.39 -17.12
CA GLU A 331 -20.29 -0.86 -17.20
C GLU A 331 -18.95 -0.74 -16.43
N GLN A 332 -18.22 0.36 -16.55
CA GLN A 332 -16.99 0.55 -15.79
C GLN A 332 -17.25 0.64 -14.27
N PHE A 333 -18.31 1.31 -13.86
CA PHE A 333 -18.68 1.35 -12.44
C PHE A 333 -19.11 -0.03 -11.93
N ARG A 334 -19.83 -0.82 -12.73
CA ARG A 334 -20.21 -2.19 -12.38
C ARG A 334 -18.97 -3.06 -12.18
N GLN A 335 -18.02 -3.01 -13.12
CA GLN A 335 -16.75 -3.73 -13.02
C GLN A 335 -15.89 -3.24 -11.83
N ALA A 336 -15.97 -1.95 -11.49
CA ALA A 336 -15.32 -1.43 -10.27
C ALA A 336 -15.91 -2.05 -9.00
N VAL A 337 -17.23 -2.18 -8.92
CA VAL A 337 -17.92 -2.85 -7.80
C VAL A 337 -17.59 -4.34 -7.74
N GLU A 338 -17.49 -5.01 -8.88
CA GLU A 338 -17.07 -6.43 -8.93
C GLU A 338 -15.62 -6.62 -8.46
N ALA A 339 -14.72 -5.71 -8.88
CA ALA A 339 -13.32 -5.75 -8.46
C ALA A 339 -13.13 -5.46 -6.96
N ASP A 340 -13.92 -4.53 -6.41
CA ASP A 340 -13.92 -4.20 -4.99
C ASP A 340 -15.34 -3.81 -4.51
N PRO A 341 -16.11 -4.77 -3.97
CA PRO A 341 -17.47 -4.53 -3.47
C PRO A 341 -17.55 -3.57 -2.29
N TYR A 342 -16.43 -3.21 -1.66
CA TYR A 342 -16.37 -2.27 -0.52
C TYR A 342 -15.92 -0.87 -0.93
N PHE A 343 -15.59 -0.68 -2.19
CA PHE A 343 -15.27 0.64 -2.72
C PHE A 343 -16.56 1.42 -2.95
N ALA A 344 -16.92 2.31 -2.02
CA ALA A 344 -18.20 3.02 -1.99
C ALA A 344 -18.47 3.88 -3.24
N LYS A 345 -17.44 4.54 -3.79
CA LYS A 345 -17.60 5.59 -4.81
C LYS A 345 -18.36 5.17 -6.08
N PRO A 346 -18.16 3.97 -6.67
CA PRO A 346 -18.88 3.57 -7.89
C PRO A 346 -20.38 3.37 -7.72
N TYR A 347 -20.85 3.07 -6.50
CA TYR A 347 -22.27 2.83 -6.25
C TYR A 347 -23.13 4.07 -6.48
N LEU A 348 -22.62 5.26 -6.14
CA LEU A 348 -23.37 6.48 -6.29
C LEU A 348 -23.70 6.83 -7.76
N PRO A 349 -22.73 6.92 -8.67
CA PRO A 349 -23.03 7.14 -10.09
C PRO A 349 -23.85 6.01 -10.71
N LEU A 350 -23.66 4.74 -10.30
CA LEU A 350 -24.54 3.65 -10.72
C LEU A 350 -25.99 3.91 -10.31
N ALA A 351 -26.23 4.35 -9.08
CA ALA A 351 -27.57 4.68 -8.61
C ALA A 351 -28.18 5.79 -9.48
N TYR A 352 -27.47 6.90 -9.73
CA TYR A 352 -27.95 7.99 -10.58
C TYR A 352 -28.29 7.53 -12.01
N LEU A 353 -27.42 6.71 -12.62
CA LEU A 353 -27.64 6.20 -13.95
C LEU A 353 -28.87 5.27 -14.01
N ARG A 354 -29.10 4.45 -13.00
CA ARG A 354 -30.29 3.55 -12.94
C ARG A 354 -31.56 4.31 -12.63
N GLU A 355 -31.51 5.31 -11.75
CA GLU A 355 -32.62 6.24 -11.51
C GLU A 355 -33.04 6.95 -12.79
N GLY A 356 -32.09 7.54 -13.53
CA GLY A 356 -32.35 8.20 -14.80
C GLY A 356 -32.89 7.28 -15.91
N GLN A 357 -32.71 5.96 -15.78
CA GLN A 357 -33.27 4.94 -16.69
C GLN A 357 -34.63 4.40 -16.21
N GLY A 358 -35.17 4.88 -15.10
CA GLY A 358 -36.41 4.34 -14.50
C GLY A 358 -36.25 2.92 -13.93
N LYS A 359 -35.01 2.48 -13.65
CA LYS A 359 -34.71 1.17 -13.05
C LYS A 359 -34.66 1.29 -11.51
N ASP A 360 -35.79 1.65 -10.93
CA ASP A 360 -35.89 2.06 -9.53
C ASP A 360 -35.36 1.03 -8.53
N SER A 361 -35.67 -0.25 -8.72
CA SER A 361 -35.20 -1.31 -7.82
C SER A 361 -33.67 -1.40 -7.77
N LEU A 362 -32.98 -1.24 -8.91
CA LEU A 362 -31.52 -1.22 -8.98
C LEU A 362 -30.93 0.06 -8.38
N ALA A 363 -31.56 1.22 -8.64
CA ALA A 363 -31.14 2.49 -8.07
C ALA A 363 -31.23 2.46 -6.54
N ILE A 364 -32.34 1.96 -5.98
CA ILE A 364 -32.53 1.76 -4.54
C ILE A 364 -31.45 0.86 -3.94
N ALA A 365 -31.12 -0.24 -4.61
CA ALA A 365 -30.07 -1.16 -4.17
C ALA A 365 -28.69 -0.45 -4.12
N TYR A 366 -28.33 0.29 -5.16
CA TYR A 366 -27.05 0.99 -5.23
C TYR A 366 -26.95 2.16 -4.24
N TYR A 367 -28.03 2.96 -4.05
CA TYR A 367 -28.04 3.98 -3.01
C TYR A 367 -27.86 3.37 -1.61
N THR A 368 -28.52 2.25 -1.34
CA THR A 368 -28.41 1.56 -0.06
C THR A 368 -26.97 1.09 0.20
N GLN A 369 -26.30 0.50 -0.81
CA GLN A 369 -24.92 0.09 -0.70
C GLN A 369 -23.97 1.27 -0.52
N PHE A 370 -24.16 2.35 -1.29
CA PHE A 370 -23.37 3.57 -1.12
C PHE A 370 -23.45 4.11 0.31
N ILE A 371 -24.66 4.26 0.85
CA ILE A 371 -24.89 4.77 2.21
C ILE A 371 -24.24 3.87 3.26
N ALA A 372 -24.25 2.55 3.05
CA ALA A 372 -23.68 1.60 4.00
C ALA A 372 -22.13 1.60 4.00
N LEU A 373 -21.51 1.94 2.86
CA LEU A 373 -20.06 1.81 2.66
C LEU A 373 -19.32 3.15 2.69
N ALA A 374 -20.04 4.26 2.51
CA ALA A 374 -19.43 5.57 2.34
C ALA A 374 -18.69 6.03 3.61
N PRO A 375 -17.42 6.45 3.50
CA PRO A 375 -16.67 7.01 4.61
C PRO A 375 -17.22 8.39 5.01
N ALA A 376 -16.90 8.85 6.22
CA ALA A 376 -17.35 10.13 6.77
C ALA A 376 -17.03 11.34 5.86
N ALA A 377 -15.94 11.27 5.08
CA ALA A 377 -15.59 12.30 4.11
C ALA A 377 -16.64 12.50 3.01
N LEU A 378 -17.54 11.54 2.77
CA LEU A 378 -18.62 11.58 1.79
C LEU A 378 -19.99 11.88 2.44
N SER A 379 -20.03 12.45 3.66
CA SER A 379 -21.27 12.71 4.41
C SER A 379 -22.31 13.54 3.64
N ARG A 380 -21.88 14.52 2.84
CA ARG A 380 -22.78 15.33 2.00
C ARG A 380 -23.46 14.48 0.93
N GLN A 381 -22.69 13.63 0.23
CA GLN A 381 -23.22 12.71 -0.78
C GLN A 381 -24.13 11.65 -0.16
N VAL A 382 -23.82 11.21 1.07
CA VAL A 382 -24.67 10.29 1.83
C VAL A 382 -26.01 10.94 2.17
N ALA A 383 -26.03 12.23 2.53
CA ALA A 383 -27.28 12.95 2.81
C ALA A 383 -28.16 13.06 1.56
N ASP A 384 -27.58 13.42 0.42
CA ASP A 384 -28.29 13.47 -0.88
C ASP A 384 -28.83 12.08 -1.27
N ALA A 385 -28.00 11.04 -1.19
CA ALA A 385 -28.39 9.68 -1.49
C ALA A 385 -29.55 9.19 -0.59
N ARG A 386 -29.53 9.54 0.70
CA ARG A 386 -30.64 9.21 1.62
C ARG A 386 -31.94 9.91 1.25
N GLN A 387 -31.86 11.17 0.86
CA GLN A 387 -33.04 11.91 0.42
C GLN A 387 -33.67 11.23 -0.81
N ARG A 388 -32.87 11.00 -1.85
CA ARG A 388 -33.31 10.32 -3.08
C ARG A 388 -33.89 8.94 -2.81
N LEU A 389 -33.23 8.15 -1.98
CA LEU A 389 -33.69 6.83 -1.58
C LEU A 389 -35.07 6.89 -0.91
N ASN A 390 -35.30 7.87 -0.01
CA ASN A 390 -36.59 8.06 0.65
C ASN A 390 -37.67 8.48 -0.35
N ASP A 391 -37.35 9.37 -1.29
CA ASP A 391 -38.30 9.83 -2.31
C ASP A 391 -38.70 8.68 -3.23
N MET A 392 -37.73 7.87 -3.68
CA MET A 392 -38.00 6.68 -4.51
C MET A 392 -38.87 5.63 -3.79
N ARG A 393 -38.61 5.37 -2.50
CA ARG A 393 -39.40 4.40 -1.73
C ARG A 393 -40.85 4.86 -1.50
N ARG A 394 -41.13 6.16 -1.51
CA ARG A 394 -42.50 6.69 -1.45
C ARG A 394 -43.27 6.51 -2.77
N LEU A 395 -42.54 6.46 -3.89
CA LEU A 395 -43.11 6.35 -5.23
C LEU A 395 -43.33 4.90 -5.66
N VAL A 396 -42.61 3.94 -5.09
CA VAL A 396 -42.78 2.50 -5.33
C VAL A 396 -43.76 1.95 -4.28
N PRO A 397 -45.02 1.62 -4.63
CA PRO A 397 -45.94 0.99 -3.70
C PRO A 397 -45.38 -0.35 -3.23
N GLU A 398 -45.42 -0.63 -1.93
CA GLU A 398 -45.13 -1.96 -1.41
C GLU A 398 -46.11 -2.94 -2.07
N THR A 399 -45.64 -3.68 -3.09
CA THR A 399 -46.41 -4.83 -3.59
C THR A 399 -46.30 -5.91 -2.52
N HIS A 400 -47.37 -6.05 -1.74
CA HIS A 400 -47.61 -7.15 -0.81
C HIS A 400 -47.74 -8.49 -1.52
#